data_7bf721bf2f360e7ec460fa713dda8d12
#
_entry.id   7bf721bf2f360e7ec460fa713dda8d12
#
_cell.length_a   1.000
_cell.length_b   1.000
_cell.length_c   1.000
_cell.angle_alpha   90.00
_cell.angle_beta   90.00
_cell.angle_gamma   90.00
#
_symmetry.space_group_name_H-M   'P 1'
#
loop_
_entity.id
_entity.type
_entity.pdbx_description
1 polymer ?
#
loop_
_entity_poly.entity_id
_entity_poly.type
_entity_poly.pdbx_seq_one_letter_code
_entity_poly.pdbx_strand_id
1 'polypeptide(L)'
;MTRSLAALLGVAIGLGAGPARAQTVPDAARKEGKVVWYSSLALSLAQKMCDTFTKKGLGITCELNRDGSERIFQKLMQEASANLWIADVVHTSDITHFLDFKAKGMLVRQAPAGAERFRPDFRDRDGFYTVLRGTPYVIGINTQKVAKADAPRRWKDLLDARWKGKLVQAHPGYSGVVVTGMTGLLGAFGWDYFTGLAKNNPLIVQSAEDPPMKIAGGEAWAGATGEYNLYRTLKKGNPVEIIYPEEGVPFVASANAILAKAPHPNAARVFTDWLFGREAQQLMVDDGLYVPNEEVSYPRDKRPLREIKILPAEPEEIMKRGEEIKTKFRELFGV
;
A
#
# COMPACT_ATOMS: atom_id res chain seq x y z
N MET A 1 37.01 64.21 -23.29
CA MET A 1 36.62 63.71 -21.93
C MET A 1 35.12 63.70 -21.84
N THR A 2 34.50 62.58 -22.17
CA THR A 2 33.05 62.40 -22.04
C THR A 2 32.82 60.95 -21.51
N ARG A 3 32.38 60.84 -20.25
CA ARG A 3 32.04 59.57 -19.56
C ARG A 3 30.58 59.20 -19.88
N SER A 4 30.40 58.11 -20.54
CA SER A 4 29.07 57.46 -20.69
C SER A 4 28.71 56.62 -19.47
N LEU A 5 27.59 56.95 -18.83
CA LEU A 5 26.95 56.13 -17.80
C LEU A 5 26.07 55.06 -18.50
N ALA A 6 26.38 53.79 -18.29
CA ALA A 6 25.51 52.69 -18.68
C ALA A 6 24.55 52.35 -17.51
N ALA A 7 23.25 52.51 -17.72
CA ALA A 7 22.22 52.12 -16.79
C ALA A 7 21.91 50.64 -16.97
N LEU A 8 22.12 49.81 -15.93
CA LEU A 8 21.69 48.44 -15.84
C LEU A 8 20.20 48.38 -15.39
N LEU A 9 19.31 48.01 -16.30
CA LEU A 9 17.94 47.66 -15.99
C LEU A 9 17.93 46.20 -15.44
N GLY A 10 17.70 46.03 -14.13
CA GLY A 10 17.42 44.77 -13.54
C GLY A 10 15.96 44.35 -13.79
N VAL A 11 15.75 43.30 -14.58
CA VAL A 11 14.45 42.66 -14.76
C VAL A 11 14.21 41.72 -13.55
N ALA A 12 13.34 42.11 -12.64
CA ALA A 12 12.83 41.25 -11.58
C ALA A 12 11.81 40.28 -12.19
N ILE A 13 12.17 39.01 -12.35
CA ILE A 13 11.24 37.94 -12.70
C ILE A 13 10.46 37.57 -11.41
N GLY A 14 9.28 38.15 -11.31
CA GLY A 14 8.31 37.76 -10.28
C GLY A 14 7.78 36.35 -10.58
N LEU A 15 8.20 35.38 -9.78
CA LEU A 15 7.57 34.07 -9.73
C LEU A 15 6.18 34.23 -9.13
N GLY A 16 5.19 34.44 -9.98
CA GLY A 16 3.78 34.41 -9.61
C GLY A 16 3.36 32.99 -9.23
N ALA A 17 3.27 32.72 -7.94
CA ALA A 17 2.51 31.57 -7.45
C ALA A 17 1.04 31.81 -7.82
N GLY A 18 0.56 31.18 -8.88
CA GLY A 18 -0.86 31.21 -9.25
C GLY A 18 -1.69 30.67 -8.08
N PRO A 19 -2.88 31.25 -7.82
CA PRO A 19 -3.75 30.78 -6.75
C PRO A 19 -4.11 29.32 -7.01
N ALA A 20 -3.89 28.48 -6.01
CA ALA A 20 -4.38 27.10 -6.01
C ALA A 20 -5.90 27.16 -6.30
N ARG A 21 -6.32 26.65 -7.45
CA ARG A 21 -7.70 26.64 -7.89
C ARG A 21 -8.47 25.79 -6.87
N ALA A 22 -9.25 26.44 -6.02
CA ALA A 22 -10.15 25.75 -5.10
C ALA A 22 -11.03 24.83 -5.93
N GLN A 23 -10.93 23.51 -5.70
CA GLN A 23 -11.72 22.54 -6.39
C GLN A 23 -13.18 22.75 -6.00
N THR A 24 -14.00 23.25 -6.91
CA THR A 24 -15.43 23.48 -6.64
C THR A 24 -16.11 22.12 -6.48
N VAL A 25 -16.54 21.82 -5.25
CA VAL A 25 -17.30 20.60 -4.97
C VAL A 25 -18.66 20.70 -5.67
N PRO A 26 -19.02 19.74 -6.53
CA PRO A 26 -20.33 19.74 -7.18
C PRO A 26 -21.48 19.73 -6.17
N ASP A 27 -22.56 20.47 -6.42
CA ASP A 27 -23.74 20.47 -5.55
C ASP A 27 -24.37 19.08 -5.39
N ALA A 28 -24.26 18.23 -6.42
CA ALA A 28 -24.68 16.84 -6.36
C ALA A 28 -23.94 16.06 -5.27
N ALA A 29 -22.61 16.24 -5.15
CA ALA A 29 -21.81 15.59 -4.11
C ALA A 29 -22.18 16.05 -2.71
N ARG A 30 -22.47 17.35 -2.54
CA ARG A 30 -22.97 17.90 -1.25
C ARG A 30 -24.35 17.36 -0.87
N LYS A 31 -25.23 17.17 -1.85
CA LYS A 31 -26.56 16.57 -1.64
C LYS A 31 -26.47 15.11 -1.22
N GLU A 32 -25.49 14.37 -1.72
CA GLU A 32 -25.21 12.99 -1.30
C GLU A 32 -24.72 12.93 0.16
N GLY A 33 -23.98 13.94 0.63
CA GLY A 33 -23.63 14.19 2.01
C GLY A 33 -22.61 13.26 2.64
N LYS A 34 -22.29 12.13 1.99
CA LYS A 34 -21.33 11.15 2.52
C LYS A 34 -20.65 10.34 1.42
N VAL A 35 -19.56 9.69 1.79
CA VAL A 35 -18.87 8.64 1.01
C VAL A 35 -18.53 7.48 1.93
N VAL A 36 -18.80 6.26 1.51
CA VAL A 36 -18.49 5.02 2.24
C VAL A 36 -17.25 4.39 1.63
N TRP A 37 -16.16 4.37 2.40
CA TRP A 37 -14.88 3.84 1.96
C TRP A 37 -14.57 2.48 2.59
N TYR A 38 -14.52 1.41 1.78
CA TYR A 38 -14.02 0.11 2.20
C TYR A 38 -12.51 0.06 1.97
N SER A 39 -11.71 -0.13 3.04
CA SER A 39 -10.26 0.00 2.95
C SER A 39 -9.51 -1.04 3.76
N SER A 40 -8.47 -1.64 3.16
CA SER A 40 -7.50 -2.47 3.86
C SER A 40 -6.27 -1.71 4.38
N LEU A 41 -6.28 -0.39 4.29
CA LEU A 41 -5.23 0.46 4.86
C LEU A 41 -5.19 0.28 6.39
N ALA A 42 -4.02 0.48 7.02
CA ALA A 42 -3.91 0.42 8.47
C ALA A 42 -4.94 1.33 9.14
N LEU A 43 -5.64 0.83 10.16
CA LEU A 43 -6.80 1.51 10.75
C LEU A 43 -6.49 2.95 11.17
N SER A 44 -5.35 3.18 11.83
CA SER A 44 -4.96 4.51 12.30
C SER A 44 -4.78 5.52 11.16
N LEU A 45 -4.20 5.10 10.03
CA LEU A 45 -4.03 5.96 8.87
C LEU A 45 -5.35 6.15 8.12
N ALA A 46 -6.12 5.08 7.88
CA ALA A 46 -7.41 5.16 7.20
C ALA A 46 -8.38 6.08 7.94
N GLN A 47 -8.45 5.97 9.28
CA GLN A 47 -9.27 6.85 10.12
C GLN A 47 -8.79 8.29 10.03
N LYS A 48 -7.48 8.53 10.16
CA LYS A 48 -6.89 9.87 10.03
C LYS A 48 -7.24 10.50 8.68
N MET A 49 -7.19 9.73 7.58
CA MET A 49 -7.55 10.20 6.25
C MET A 49 -9.04 10.54 6.15
N CYS A 50 -9.91 9.67 6.63
CA CYS A 50 -11.36 9.91 6.67
C CYS A 50 -11.70 11.17 7.46
N ASP A 51 -11.12 11.33 8.66
CA ASP A 51 -11.31 12.49 9.51
C ASP A 51 -10.79 13.78 8.85
N THR A 52 -9.61 13.72 8.21
CA THR A 52 -9.02 14.86 7.51
C THR A 52 -9.92 15.31 6.36
N PHE A 53 -10.44 14.37 5.56
CA PHE A 53 -11.38 14.69 4.49
C PHE A 53 -12.67 15.33 5.02
N THR A 54 -13.28 14.73 6.03
CA THR A 54 -14.51 15.25 6.65
C THR A 54 -14.33 16.65 7.20
N LYS A 55 -13.20 16.92 7.87
CA LYS A 55 -12.88 18.25 8.46
C LYS A 55 -12.66 19.36 7.42
N LYS A 56 -12.54 19.03 6.14
CA LYS A 56 -12.45 20.05 5.06
C LYS A 56 -13.73 20.85 4.89
N GLY A 57 -14.83 20.45 5.49
CA GLY A 57 -16.10 21.19 5.41
C GLY A 57 -16.72 21.21 4.02
N LEU A 58 -16.46 20.18 3.21
CA LEU A 58 -16.96 20.07 1.83
C LEU A 58 -18.45 19.69 1.75
N GLY A 59 -19.12 19.48 2.89
CA GLY A 59 -20.48 18.94 2.95
C GLY A 59 -20.55 17.44 2.69
N ILE A 60 -19.42 16.71 2.80
CA ILE A 60 -19.32 15.26 2.58
C ILE A 60 -18.60 14.65 3.79
N THR A 61 -19.25 13.70 4.46
CA THR A 61 -18.66 12.92 5.55
C THR A 61 -18.08 11.61 5.01
N CYS A 62 -16.87 11.24 5.42
CA CYS A 62 -16.30 9.94 5.11
C CYS A 62 -16.70 8.91 6.17
N GLU A 63 -17.32 7.80 5.74
CA GLU A 63 -17.61 6.63 6.56
C GLU A 63 -16.63 5.50 6.21
N LEU A 64 -15.82 5.07 7.19
CA LEU A 64 -14.81 4.04 6.98
C LEU A 64 -15.32 2.66 7.38
N ASN A 65 -15.20 1.69 6.47
CA ASN A 65 -15.26 0.26 6.81
C ASN A 65 -13.88 -0.35 6.58
N ARG A 66 -13.16 -0.67 7.67
CA ARG A 66 -11.81 -1.22 7.60
C ARG A 66 -11.78 -2.71 7.93
N ASP A 67 -11.20 -3.50 7.03
CA ASP A 67 -10.89 -4.91 7.26
C ASP A 67 -9.66 -5.34 6.45
N GLY A 68 -9.23 -6.61 6.57
CA GLY A 68 -8.23 -7.20 5.68
C GLY A 68 -8.71 -7.26 4.23
N SER A 69 -7.77 -7.20 3.27
CA SER A 69 -8.10 -7.13 1.84
C SER A 69 -9.00 -8.27 1.36
N GLU A 70 -8.73 -9.51 1.79
CA GLU A 70 -9.55 -10.67 1.45
C GLU A 70 -10.99 -10.58 1.99
N ARG A 71 -11.14 -10.11 3.24
CA ARG A 71 -12.48 -9.93 3.83
C ARG A 71 -13.27 -8.84 3.14
N ILE A 72 -12.62 -7.73 2.75
CA ILE A 72 -13.26 -6.67 1.95
C ILE A 72 -13.70 -7.23 0.61
N PHE A 73 -12.86 -7.99 -0.07
CA PHE A 73 -13.20 -8.63 -1.34
C PHE A 73 -14.42 -9.52 -1.19
N GLN A 74 -14.40 -10.47 -0.25
CA GLN A 74 -15.50 -11.40 -0.02
C GLN A 74 -16.79 -10.67 0.37
N LYS A 75 -16.71 -9.64 1.21
CA LYS A 75 -17.86 -8.82 1.60
C LYS A 75 -18.48 -8.13 0.39
N LEU A 76 -17.68 -7.48 -0.46
CA LEU A 76 -18.17 -6.84 -1.68
C LEU A 76 -18.80 -7.84 -2.65
N MET A 77 -18.21 -9.03 -2.80
CA MET A 77 -18.80 -10.08 -3.64
C MET A 77 -20.14 -10.58 -3.11
N GLN A 78 -20.29 -10.73 -1.79
CA GLN A 78 -21.56 -11.10 -1.15
C GLN A 78 -22.60 -10.00 -1.30
N GLU A 79 -22.25 -8.74 -1.05
CA GLU A 79 -23.11 -7.58 -1.22
C GLU A 79 -23.59 -7.46 -2.68
N ALA A 80 -22.67 -7.59 -3.64
CA ALA A 80 -23.00 -7.55 -5.06
C ALA A 80 -23.95 -8.68 -5.48
N SER A 81 -23.75 -9.91 -4.98
CA SER A 81 -24.62 -11.07 -5.28
C SER A 81 -26.03 -10.88 -4.72
N ALA A 82 -26.17 -10.17 -3.60
CA ALA A 82 -27.43 -9.80 -3.00
C ALA A 82 -28.03 -8.50 -3.59
N ASN A 83 -27.38 -7.91 -4.61
CA ASN A 83 -27.69 -6.58 -5.16
C ASN A 83 -27.74 -5.47 -4.11
N LEU A 84 -26.93 -5.63 -3.05
CA LEU A 84 -26.70 -4.62 -2.00
C LEU A 84 -25.43 -3.85 -2.36
N TRP A 85 -25.53 -2.54 -2.43
CA TRP A 85 -24.40 -1.66 -2.73
C TRP A 85 -24.27 -0.64 -1.62
N ILE A 86 -23.35 -0.90 -0.70
CA ILE A 86 -23.13 -0.07 0.50
C ILE A 86 -21.91 0.82 0.30
N ALA A 87 -20.83 0.25 -0.21
CA ALA A 87 -19.60 0.98 -0.46
C ALA A 87 -19.66 1.84 -1.72
N ASP A 88 -19.00 2.99 -1.67
CA ASP A 88 -18.79 3.88 -2.82
C ASP A 88 -17.41 3.69 -3.42
N VAL A 89 -16.41 3.57 -2.56
CA VAL A 89 -14.99 3.48 -2.92
C VAL A 89 -14.37 2.27 -2.24
N VAL A 90 -13.58 1.51 -2.98
CA VAL A 90 -12.86 0.34 -2.49
C VAL A 90 -11.35 0.52 -2.64
N HIS A 91 -10.59 0.15 -1.60
CA HIS A 91 -9.14 0.06 -1.58
C HIS A 91 -8.70 -1.26 -0.95
N THR A 92 -7.92 -2.06 -1.67
CA THR A 92 -7.31 -3.29 -1.13
C THR A 92 -5.83 -3.39 -1.50
N SER A 93 -5.10 -4.23 -0.78
CA SER A 93 -3.68 -4.50 -1.03
C SER A 93 -3.44 -5.68 -1.97
N ASP A 94 -4.49 -6.16 -2.63
CA ASP A 94 -4.39 -7.18 -3.66
C ASP A 94 -4.91 -6.63 -4.99
N ILE A 95 -4.01 -6.51 -5.95
CA ILE A 95 -4.33 -5.97 -7.28
C ILE A 95 -5.28 -6.88 -8.05
N THR A 96 -5.28 -8.19 -7.76
CA THR A 96 -6.13 -9.17 -8.45
C THR A 96 -7.62 -8.95 -8.16
N HIS A 97 -7.95 -8.41 -7.00
CA HIS A 97 -9.33 -8.00 -6.68
C HIS A 97 -9.87 -7.00 -7.70
N PHE A 98 -9.03 -6.05 -8.14
CA PHE A 98 -9.44 -5.04 -9.12
C PHE A 98 -9.55 -5.61 -10.54
N LEU A 99 -8.73 -6.61 -10.88
CA LEU A 99 -8.88 -7.34 -12.14
C LEU A 99 -10.22 -8.10 -12.15
N ASP A 100 -10.59 -8.76 -11.05
CA ASP A 100 -11.86 -9.48 -10.92
C ASP A 100 -13.07 -8.52 -10.91
N PHE A 101 -13.02 -7.44 -10.13
CA PHE A 101 -14.07 -6.41 -10.12
C PHE A 101 -14.25 -5.79 -11.50
N LYS A 102 -13.17 -5.50 -12.23
CA LYS A 102 -13.20 -4.97 -13.60
C LYS A 102 -13.84 -5.96 -14.56
N ALA A 103 -13.42 -7.23 -14.52
CA ALA A 103 -13.99 -8.29 -15.36
C ALA A 103 -15.49 -8.49 -15.12
N LYS A 104 -15.96 -8.28 -13.90
CA LYS A 104 -17.39 -8.36 -13.52
C LYS A 104 -18.17 -7.05 -13.74
N GLY A 105 -17.56 -6.00 -14.30
CA GLY A 105 -18.21 -4.71 -14.52
C GLY A 105 -18.58 -3.97 -13.23
N MET A 106 -17.91 -4.26 -12.12
CA MET A 106 -18.20 -3.67 -10.81
C MET A 106 -17.52 -2.31 -10.58
N LEU A 107 -16.68 -1.83 -11.50
CA LEU A 107 -15.93 -0.59 -11.36
C LEU A 107 -16.38 0.47 -12.37
N VAL A 108 -16.33 1.74 -11.96
CA VAL A 108 -16.48 2.88 -12.87
C VAL A 108 -15.16 3.11 -13.59
N ARG A 109 -15.22 3.35 -14.89
CA ARG A 109 -14.07 3.82 -15.67
C ARG A 109 -13.82 5.29 -15.36
N GLN A 110 -13.04 5.55 -14.33
CA GLN A 110 -12.70 6.90 -13.90
C GLN A 110 -11.36 6.94 -13.18
N ALA A 111 -10.37 7.53 -13.81
CA ALA A 111 -9.12 7.87 -13.17
C ALA A 111 -9.27 9.14 -12.30
N PRO A 112 -8.54 9.27 -11.19
CA PRO A 112 -8.52 10.50 -10.40
C PRO A 112 -7.90 11.67 -11.18
N ALA A 113 -8.23 12.89 -10.77
CA ALA A 113 -7.66 14.10 -11.38
C ALA A 113 -6.11 14.08 -11.31
N GLY A 114 -5.46 14.35 -12.44
CA GLY A 114 -3.99 14.36 -12.53
C GLY A 114 -3.33 12.98 -12.70
N ALA A 115 -4.12 11.91 -12.82
CA ALA A 115 -3.59 10.55 -12.98
C ALA A 115 -2.71 10.36 -14.22
N GLU A 116 -2.87 11.21 -15.25
CA GLU A 116 -2.03 11.21 -16.44
C GLU A 116 -0.55 11.49 -16.15
N ARG A 117 -0.25 12.14 -15.01
CA ARG A 117 1.11 12.44 -14.54
C ARG A 117 1.73 11.32 -13.71
N PHE A 118 0.92 10.35 -13.26
CA PHE A 118 1.44 9.22 -12.48
C PHE A 118 2.22 8.26 -13.36
N ARG A 119 3.21 7.61 -12.78
CA ARG A 119 3.97 6.57 -13.46
C ARG A 119 3.02 5.48 -14.00
N PRO A 120 3.34 4.86 -15.15
CA PRO A 120 2.51 3.80 -15.75
C PRO A 120 2.17 2.66 -14.77
N ASP A 121 3.12 2.29 -13.91
CA ASP A 121 2.98 1.20 -12.92
C ASP A 121 1.88 1.47 -11.88
N PHE A 122 1.46 2.73 -11.75
CA PHE A 122 0.39 3.13 -10.83
C PHE A 122 -0.97 3.30 -11.50
N ARG A 123 -1.11 2.94 -12.77
CA ARG A 123 -2.35 3.16 -13.54
C ARG A 123 -2.85 1.88 -14.21
N ASP A 124 -4.15 1.62 -14.10
CA ASP A 124 -4.81 0.70 -15.02
C ASP A 124 -4.86 1.33 -16.42
N ARG A 125 -4.47 0.58 -17.46
CA ARG A 125 -4.46 1.05 -18.85
C ARG A 125 -5.85 1.49 -19.35
N ASP A 126 -6.89 0.84 -18.83
CA ASP A 126 -8.28 1.13 -19.21
C ASP A 126 -8.95 2.16 -18.28
N GLY A 127 -8.29 2.56 -17.18
CA GLY A 127 -8.74 3.61 -16.27
C GLY A 127 -9.84 3.20 -15.29
N PHE A 128 -9.98 1.92 -14.93
CA PHE A 128 -10.95 1.46 -13.95
C PHE A 128 -10.46 1.52 -12.52
N TYR A 129 -9.15 1.47 -12.30
CA TYR A 129 -8.54 1.63 -10.99
C TYR A 129 -7.21 2.37 -11.07
N THR A 130 -6.77 2.90 -9.95
CA THR A 130 -5.46 3.54 -9.83
C THR A 130 -4.79 3.03 -8.58
N VAL A 131 -3.50 2.70 -8.65
CA VAL A 131 -2.72 2.28 -7.48
C VAL A 131 -2.55 3.48 -6.56
N LEU A 132 -3.19 3.40 -5.39
CA LEU A 132 -3.21 4.47 -4.40
C LEU A 132 -1.88 4.57 -3.65
N ARG A 133 -1.28 3.43 -3.40
CA ARG A 133 -0.02 3.29 -2.66
C ARG A 133 0.72 2.02 -3.02
N GLY A 134 2.00 2.00 -2.70
CA GLY A 134 2.81 0.79 -2.78
C GLY A 134 3.68 0.58 -1.55
N THR A 135 4.14 -0.65 -1.35
CA THR A 135 5.10 -1.00 -0.31
C THR A 135 5.98 -2.16 -0.75
N PRO A 136 7.31 -2.09 -0.54
CA PRO A 136 8.19 -3.24 -0.67
C PRO A 136 7.85 -4.32 0.38
N TYR A 137 7.95 -5.58 0.01
CA TYR A 137 7.89 -6.71 0.95
C TYR A 137 9.31 -7.06 1.38
N VAL A 138 9.64 -6.87 2.64
CA VAL A 138 11.02 -6.84 3.15
C VAL A 138 11.19 -7.75 4.37
N ILE A 139 12.43 -7.93 4.83
CA ILE A 139 12.72 -8.60 6.09
C ILE A 139 12.81 -7.55 7.21
N GLY A 140 12.15 -7.81 8.34
CA GLY A 140 12.35 -7.10 9.61
C GLY A 140 13.17 -7.93 10.57
N ILE A 141 14.00 -7.29 11.39
CA ILE A 141 14.72 -7.93 12.49
C ILE A 141 14.56 -7.13 13.78
N ASN A 142 14.72 -7.83 14.93
CA ASN A 142 14.82 -7.20 16.25
C ASN A 142 16.28 -6.90 16.55
N THR A 143 16.64 -5.63 16.68
CA THR A 143 18.04 -5.18 16.90
C THR A 143 18.61 -5.52 18.26
N GLN A 144 17.78 -5.89 19.25
CA GLN A 144 18.22 -6.37 20.56
C GLN A 144 18.49 -7.88 20.59
N LYS A 145 17.95 -8.64 19.60
CA LYS A 145 18.08 -10.10 19.50
C LYS A 145 19.07 -10.53 18.42
N VAL A 146 19.25 -9.70 17.39
CA VAL A 146 20.09 -9.97 16.21
C VAL A 146 21.16 -8.89 16.14
N ALA A 147 22.41 -9.30 16.35
CA ALA A 147 23.55 -8.39 16.15
C ALA A 147 23.67 -8.00 14.66
N LYS A 148 24.15 -6.80 14.37
CA LYS A 148 24.29 -6.29 13.00
C LYS A 148 25.09 -7.21 12.08
N ALA A 149 26.11 -7.88 12.62
CA ALA A 149 26.93 -8.83 11.87
C ALA A 149 26.18 -10.12 11.49
N ASP A 150 25.14 -10.48 12.25
CA ASP A 150 24.33 -11.67 12.10
C ASP A 150 23.01 -11.41 11.34
N ALA A 151 22.75 -10.14 10.98
CA ALA A 151 21.55 -9.77 10.25
C ALA A 151 21.49 -10.47 8.89
N PRO A 152 20.32 -10.97 8.45
CA PRO A 152 20.17 -11.60 7.15
C PRO A 152 20.38 -10.54 6.05
N ARG A 153 21.15 -10.88 5.04
CA ARG A 153 21.41 -10.02 3.87
C ARG A 153 20.62 -10.46 2.64
N ARG A 154 20.19 -11.70 2.62
CA ARG A 154 19.49 -12.36 1.53
C ARG A 154 18.27 -13.12 2.05
N TRP A 155 17.29 -13.34 1.19
CA TRP A 155 16.11 -14.12 1.56
C TRP A 155 16.49 -15.53 2.05
N LYS A 156 17.45 -16.18 1.38
CA LYS A 156 17.89 -17.53 1.73
C LYS A 156 18.61 -17.61 3.08
N ASP A 157 19.09 -16.50 3.63
CA ASP A 157 19.72 -16.49 4.97
C ASP A 157 18.71 -16.84 6.07
N LEU A 158 17.40 -16.64 5.82
CA LEU A 158 16.33 -17.05 6.75
C LEU A 158 16.12 -18.58 6.80
N LEU A 159 16.77 -19.35 5.91
CA LEU A 159 16.71 -20.81 5.89
C LEU A 159 17.74 -21.45 6.85
N ASP A 160 18.69 -20.69 7.38
CA ASP A 160 19.68 -21.16 8.33
C ASP A 160 18.99 -21.66 9.61
N ALA A 161 19.45 -22.80 10.14
CA ALA A 161 18.90 -23.44 11.34
C ALA A 161 18.97 -22.56 12.62
N ARG A 162 19.82 -21.55 12.64
CA ARG A 162 19.88 -20.56 13.75
C ARG A 162 18.57 -19.81 13.97
N TRP A 163 17.70 -19.75 12.94
CA TRP A 163 16.40 -19.11 12.98
C TRP A 163 15.27 -20.00 13.48
N LYS A 164 15.55 -21.27 13.80
CA LYS A 164 14.51 -22.21 14.23
C LYS A 164 13.76 -21.71 15.46
N GLY A 165 12.42 -21.57 15.31
CA GLY A 165 11.53 -21.04 16.34
C GLY A 165 11.66 -19.55 16.61
N LYS A 166 12.38 -18.79 15.73
CA LYS A 166 12.65 -17.36 15.91
C LYS A 166 12.09 -16.49 14.78
N LEU A 167 11.41 -17.10 13.82
CA LEU A 167 10.81 -16.39 12.71
C LEU A 167 9.32 -16.14 12.94
N VAL A 168 8.78 -15.12 12.28
CA VAL A 168 7.34 -14.89 12.16
C VAL A 168 6.97 -14.78 10.68
N GLN A 169 5.82 -15.36 10.32
CA GLN A 169 5.27 -15.33 8.98
C GLN A 169 3.76 -15.06 9.04
N ALA A 170 3.27 -14.09 8.27
CA ALA A 170 1.84 -13.84 8.16
C ALA A 170 1.18 -14.82 7.16
N HIS A 171 -0.09 -15.15 7.42
CA HIS A 171 -0.87 -16.08 6.62
C HIS A 171 -1.41 -15.39 5.34
N PRO A 172 -1.19 -15.96 4.13
CA PRO A 172 -1.63 -15.34 2.86
C PRO A 172 -3.16 -15.28 2.70
N GLY A 173 -3.91 -16.12 3.40
CA GLY A 173 -5.38 -16.14 3.33
C GLY A 173 -6.08 -14.91 3.91
N TYR A 174 -5.35 -13.94 4.46
CA TYR A 174 -5.94 -12.74 5.07
C TYR A 174 -5.39 -11.42 4.51
N SER A 175 -4.30 -11.47 3.74
CA SER A 175 -3.60 -10.25 3.32
C SER A 175 -3.00 -10.36 1.92
N GLY A 176 -3.44 -9.50 1.01
CA GLY A 176 -2.86 -9.34 -0.31
C GLY A 176 -1.37 -8.94 -0.28
N VAL A 177 -0.91 -8.26 0.77
CA VAL A 177 0.53 -7.97 0.97
C VAL A 177 1.32 -9.27 1.04
N VAL A 178 0.82 -10.27 1.75
CA VAL A 178 1.49 -11.57 1.91
C VAL A 178 1.41 -12.38 0.63
N VAL A 179 0.26 -12.42 -0.03
CA VAL A 179 0.09 -13.13 -1.32
C VAL A 179 1.06 -12.58 -2.37
N THR A 180 1.10 -11.26 -2.55
CA THR A 180 2.01 -10.60 -3.50
C THR A 180 3.48 -10.85 -3.12
N GLY A 181 3.83 -10.72 -1.83
CA GLY A 181 5.17 -11.00 -1.33
C GLY A 181 5.60 -12.43 -1.63
N MET A 182 4.74 -13.41 -1.32
CA MET A 182 4.99 -14.82 -1.61
C MET A 182 5.07 -15.11 -3.11
N THR A 183 4.23 -14.48 -3.94
CA THR A 183 4.29 -14.66 -5.40
C THR A 183 5.65 -14.24 -5.95
N GLY A 184 6.16 -13.07 -5.57
CA GLY A 184 7.48 -12.61 -6.01
C GLY A 184 8.62 -13.52 -5.53
N LEU A 185 8.57 -13.96 -4.26
CA LEU A 185 9.57 -14.88 -3.71
C LEU A 185 9.48 -16.29 -4.36
N LEU A 186 8.27 -16.73 -4.66
CA LEU A 186 8.05 -18.01 -5.34
C LEU A 186 8.57 -17.98 -6.79
N GLY A 187 8.41 -16.86 -7.49
CA GLY A 187 9.00 -16.65 -8.81
C GLY A 187 10.53 -16.69 -8.79
N ALA A 188 11.14 -16.14 -7.73
CA ALA A 188 12.59 -16.08 -7.58
C ALA A 188 13.22 -17.37 -7.06
N PHE A 189 12.56 -18.11 -6.17
CA PHE A 189 13.18 -19.19 -5.39
C PHE A 189 12.41 -20.52 -5.40
N GLY A 190 11.23 -20.57 -5.98
CA GLY A 190 10.38 -21.77 -5.98
C GLY A 190 9.83 -22.16 -4.60
N TRP A 191 9.12 -23.27 -4.54
CA TRP A 191 8.55 -23.82 -3.31
C TRP A 191 9.61 -24.35 -2.33
N ASP A 192 10.81 -24.67 -2.80
CA ASP A 192 11.92 -25.14 -1.95
C ASP A 192 12.29 -24.09 -0.89
N TYR A 193 12.18 -22.79 -1.23
CA TYR A 193 12.38 -21.72 -0.27
C TYR A 193 11.37 -21.80 0.89
N PHE A 194 10.09 -21.94 0.59
CA PHE A 194 9.04 -22.00 1.63
C PHE A 194 9.08 -23.31 2.42
N THR A 195 9.43 -24.41 1.76
CA THR A 195 9.71 -25.71 2.44
C THR A 195 10.87 -25.58 3.41
N GLY A 196 11.95 -24.89 3.01
CA GLY A 196 13.08 -24.60 3.89
C GLY A 196 12.69 -23.68 5.06
N LEU A 197 11.88 -22.65 4.79
CA LEU A 197 11.39 -21.73 5.81
C LEU A 197 10.50 -22.44 6.85
N ALA A 198 9.64 -23.35 6.40
CA ALA A 198 8.76 -24.13 7.29
C ALA A 198 9.56 -25.02 8.26
N LYS A 199 10.75 -25.54 7.87
CA LYS A 199 11.64 -26.33 8.76
C LYS A 199 12.13 -25.49 9.97
N ASN A 200 12.15 -24.17 9.84
CA ASN A 200 12.49 -23.27 10.93
C ASN A 200 11.32 -22.98 11.89
N ASN A 201 10.16 -23.64 11.68
CA ASN A 201 8.98 -23.54 12.54
C ASN A 201 8.63 -22.08 12.91
N PRO A 202 8.31 -21.23 11.95
CA PRO A 202 7.98 -19.83 12.20
C PRO A 202 6.66 -19.71 12.98
N LEU A 203 6.54 -18.67 13.81
CA LEU A 203 5.28 -18.26 14.39
C LEU A 203 4.36 -17.77 13.26
N ILE A 204 3.20 -18.43 13.08
CA ILE A 204 2.22 -18.01 12.09
C ILE A 204 1.24 -17.04 12.72
N VAL A 205 1.07 -15.87 12.06
CA VAL A 205 0.14 -14.82 12.48
C VAL A 205 -0.84 -14.50 11.35
N GLN A 206 -1.95 -13.85 11.68
CA GLN A 206 -3.04 -13.64 10.72
C GLN A 206 -2.76 -12.46 9.77
N SER A 207 -2.48 -11.30 10.31
CA SER A 207 -2.36 -10.05 9.55
C SER A 207 -0.91 -9.76 9.16
N ALA A 208 -0.71 -9.09 8.02
CA ALA A 208 0.61 -8.51 7.66
C ALA A 208 1.05 -7.37 8.62
N GLU A 209 0.18 -6.90 9.49
CA GLU A 209 0.48 -5.90 10.53
C GLU A 209 1.07 -6.54 11.81
N ASP A 210 0.91 -7.87 11.99
CA ASP A 210 1.35 -8.57 13.20
C ASP A 210 2.87 -8.81 13.28
N PRO A 211 3.58 -9.18 12.19
CA PRO A 211 5.02 -9.47 12.26
C PRO A 211 5.86 -8.37 12.90
N PRO A 212 5.70 -7.06 12.60
CA PRO A 212 6.47 -6.01 13.26
C PRO A 212 6.28 -5.97 14.77
N MET A 213 5.08 -6.26 15.26
CA MET A 213 4.79 -6.28 16.70
C MET A 213 5.46 -7.47 17.38
N LYS A 214 5.41 -8.65 16.75
CA LYS A 214 6.07 -9.87 17.24
C LYS A 214 7.60 -9.72 17.25
N ILE A 215 8.15 -9.05 16.23
CA ILE A 215 9.57 -8.74 16.15
C ILE A 215 9.94 -7.71 17.24
N ALA A 216 9.20 -6.61 17.37
CA ALA A 216 9.46 -5.57 18.36
C ALA A 216 9.41 -6.10 19.80
N GLY A 217 8.43 -6.97 20.10
CA GLY A 217 8.27 -7.61 21.40
C GLY A 217 9.30 -8.73 21.69
N GLY A 218 10.09 -9.16 20.68
CA GLY A 218 11.10 -10.21 20.83
C GLY A 218 10.54 -11.63 20.84
N GLU A 219 9.24 -11.81 20.56
CA GLU A 219 8.62 -13.14 20.37
C GLU A 219 9.16 -13.80 19.09
N ALA A 220 9.47 -12.99 18.06
CA ALA A 220 10.25 -13.41 16.91
C ALA A 220 11.48 -12.50 16.76
N TRP A 221 12.54 -13.02 16.16
CA TRP A 221 13.76 -12.27 15.93
C TRP A 221 13.81 -11.68 14.53
N ALA A 222 13.18 -12.35 13.57
CA ALA A 222 13.05 -11.88 12.19
C ALA A 222 11.74 -12.34 11.55
N GLY A 223 11.37 -11.70 10.43
CA GLY A 223 10.20 -12.10 9.65
C GLY A 223 9.99 -11.19 8.45
N ALA A 224 9.13 -11.61 7.53
CA ALA A 224 8.83 -10.86 6.31
C ALA A 224 7.48 -10.16 6.40
N THR A 225 7.43 -8.89 5.95
CA THR A 225 6.20 -8.09 5.88
C THR A 225 6.35 -6.89 4.96
N GLY A 226 5.28 -6.12 4.77
CA GLY A 226 5.34 -4.82 4.08
C GLY A 226 6.21 -3.82 4.85
N GLU A 227 7.11 -3.15 4.15
CA GLU A 227 8.09 -2.22 4.71
C GLU A 227 7.45 -1.13 5.58
N TYR A 228 6.30 -0.58 5.16
CA TYR A 228 5.63 0.49 5.92
C TYR A 228 5.21 0.07 7.33
N ASN A 229 4.89 -1.21 7.55
CA ASN A 229 4.55 -1.73 8.87
C ASN A 229 5.76 -1.70 9.82
N LEU A 230 6.94 -2.09 9.30
CA LEU A 230 8.21 -1.98 10.03
C LEU A 230 8.62 -0.53 10.23
N TYR A 231 8.47 0.32 9.20
CA TYR A 231 8.78 1.73 9.28
C TYR A 231 7.96 2.44 10.38
N ARG A 232 6.66 2.21 10.44
CA ARG A 232 5.79 2.71 11.51
C ARG A 232 6.23 2.24 12.89
N THR A 233 6.65 0.98 13.00
CA THR A 233 7.11 0.38 14.25
C THR A 233 8.44 1.00 14.68
N LEU A 234 9.37 1.18 13.74
CA LEU A 234 10.65 1.87 13.93
C LEU A 234 10.45 3.32 14.38
N LYS A 235 9.56 4.07 13.72
CA LYS A 235 9.27 5.50 14.05
C LYS A 235 8.67 5.68 15.45
N LYS A 236 8.09 4.63 16.03
CA LYS A 236 7.64 4.61 17.43
C LYS A 236 8.76 4.29 18.43
N GLY A 237 10.01 4.17 17.98
CA GLY A 237 11.17 3.89 18.83
C GLY A 237 11.34 2.41 19.19
N ASN A 238 10.64 1.50 18.53
CA ASN A 238 10.81 0.07 18.78
C ASN A 238 12.12 -0.47 18.19
N PRO A 239 12.71 -1.53 18.78
CA PRO A 239 14.01 -2.08 18.36
C PRO A 239 13.87 -2.96 17.11
N VAL A 240 13.46 -2.38 15.99
CA VAL A 240 13.35 -3.06 14.71
C VAL A 240 14.24 -2.41 13.66
N GLU A 241 14.73 -3.20 12.72
CA GLU A 241 15.47 -2.73 11.55
C GLU A 241 14.86 -3.33 10.29
N ILE A 242 14.88 -2.56 9.19
CA ILE A 242 14.37 -2.94 7.87
C ILE A 242 15.54 -3.41 7.02
N ILE A 243 15.50 -4.65 6.58
CA ILE A 243 16.49 -5.24 5.70
C ILE A 243 15.90 -5.39 4.29
N TYR A 244 16.58 -4.82 3.31
CA TYR A 244 16.30 -5.01 1.90
C TYR A 244 17.26 -6.07 1.34
N PRO A 245 16.79 -7.30 1.08
CA PRO A 245 17.63 -8.37 0.57
C PRO A 245 18.34 -8.03 -0.74
N GLU A 246 19.57 -8.54 -0.91
CA GLU A 246 20.42 -8.25 -2.06
C GLU A 246 19.81 -8.73 -3.39
N GLU A 247 18.98 -9.79 -3.36
CA GLU A 247 18.28 -10.30 -4.55
C GLU A 247 17.20 -9.34 -5.02
N GLY A 248 16.72 -8.47 -4.15
CA GLY A 248 15.59 -7.56 -4.36
C GLY A 248 14.37 -7.95 -3.53
N VAL A 249 13.30 -7.19 -3.69
CA VAL A 249 12.07 -7.32 -2.89
C VAL A 249 10.82 -7.28 -3.78
N PRO A 250 9.78 -8.08 -3.52
CA PRO A 250 8.48 -7.90 -4.15
C PRO A 250 7.90 -6.52 -3.82
N PHE A 251 7.21 -5.91 -4.78
CA PHE A 251 6.54 -4.63 -4.58
C PHE A 251 5.02 -4.81 -4.61
N VAL A 252 4.37 -4.48 -3.51
CA VAL A 252 2.92 -4.63 -3.35
C VAL A 252 2.22 -3.36 -3.78
N ALA A 253 1.54 -3.41 -4.91
CA ALA A 253 0.67 -2.35 -5.41
C ALA A 253 -0.72 -2.49 -4.79
N SER A 254 -1.24 -1.41 -4.20
CA SER A 254 -2.54 -1.38 -3.55
C SER A 254 -3.44 -0.37 -4.26
N ALA A 255 -4.44 -0.87 -4.96
CA ALA A 255 -5.29 -0.03 -5.80
C ALA A 255 -6.52 0.53 -5.08
N ASN A 256 -7.12 1.54 -5.70
CA ASN A 256 -8.36 2.19 -5.31
C ASN A 256 -9.25 2.35 -6.54
N ALA A 257 -10.56 2.18 -6.36
CA ALA A 257 -11.54 2.35 -7.43
C ALA A 257 -12.89 2.81 -6.86
N ILE A 258 -13.72 3.40 -7.73
CA ILE A 258 -15.12 3.71 -7.47
C ILE A 258 -15.97 2.55 -7.96
N LEU A 259 -16.92 2.10 -7.14
CA LEU A 259 -17.85 1.03 -7.53
C LEU A 259 -18.89 1.53 -8.53
N ALA A 260 -19.23 0.68 -9.51
CA ALA A 260 -20.17 1.03 -10.60
C ALA A 260 -21.58 1.36 -10.11
N LYS A 261 -21.99 0.79 -8.99
CA LYS A 261 -23.28 1.04 -8.33
C LYS A 261 -23.11 1.76 -6.98
N ALA A 262 -22.09 2.62 -6.87
CA ALA A 262 -21.87 3.44 -5.69
C ALA A 262 -23.15 4.24 -5.35
N PRO A 263 -23.66 4.18 -4.10
CA PRO A 263 -24.82 4.98 -3.67
C PRO A 263 -24.59 6.49 -3.75
N HIS A 264 -23.33 6.93 -3.60
CA HIS A 264 -22.95 8.34 -3.57
C HIS A 264 -21.85 8.63 -4.62
N PRO A 265 -22.16 8.51 -5.94
CA PRO A 265 -21.13 8.50 -7.00
C PRO A 265 -20.41 9.84 -7.16
N ASN A 266 -21.06 10.98 -6.85
CA ASN A 266 -20.42 12.29 -6.95
C ASN A 266 -19.50 12.55 -5.75
N ALA A 267 -19.91 12.15 -4.54
CA ALA A 267 -19.06 12.21 -3.35
C ALA A 267 -17.86 11.26 -3.47
N ALA A 268 -18.05 10.07 -4.06
CA ALA A 268 -16.98 9.11 -4.35
C ALA A 268 -15.89 9.71 -5.27
N ARG A 269 -16.29 10.49 -6.29
CA ARG A 269 -15.35 11.19 -7.18
C ARG A 269 -14.54 12.23 -6.43
N VAL A 270 -15.21 13.10 -5.66
CA VAL A 270 -14.54 14.13 -4.85
C VAL A 270 -13.57 13.51 -3.86
N PHE A 271 -13.98 12.43 -3.19
CA PHE A 271 -13.12 11.70 -2.25
C PHE A 271 -11.94 11.03 -2.95
N THR A 272 -12.15 10.38 -4.09
CA THR A 272 -11.09 9.76 -4.88
C THR A 272 -10.08 10.79 -5.37
N ASP A 273 -10.52 11.93 -5.91
CA ASP A 273 -9.62 13.01 -6.31
C ASP A 273 -8.79 13.53 -5.13
N TRP A 274 -9.40 13.67 -3.95
CA TRP A 274 -8.68 14.04 -2.74
C TRP A 274 -7.66 12.97 -2.30
N LEU A 275 -8.01 11.68 -2.36
CA LEU A 275 -7.11 10.57 -2.00
C LEU A 275 -5.81 10.59 -2.80
N PHE A 276 -5.87 11.02 -4.08
CA PHE A 276 -4.71 11.13 -4.97
C PHE A 276 -4.08 12.53 -4.98
N GLY A 277 -4.70 13.48 -4.28
CA GLY A 277 -4.16 14.82 -4.07
C GLY A 277 -2.97 14.84 -3.11
N ARG A 278 -2.17 15.92 -3.18
CA ARG A 278 -0.94 16.07 -2.38
C ARG A 278 -1.15 15.85 -0.89
N GLU A 279 -2.22 16.39 -0.31
CA GLU A 279 -2.49 16.33 1.13
C GLU A 279 -2.66 14.88 1.62
N ALA A 280 -3.56 14.12 0.97
CA ALA A 280 -3.81 12.72 1.34
C ALA A 280 -2.59 11.83 1.07
N GLN A 281 -1.91 12.07 -0.05
CA GLN A 281 -0.71 11.32 -0.41
C GLN A 281 0.46 11.63 0.55
N GLN A 282 0.59 12.86 1.05
CA GLN A 282 1.60 13.20 2.07
C GLN A 282 1.32 12.46 3.39
N LEU A 283 0.06 12.33 3.82
CA LEU A 283 -0.29 11.52 4.99
C LEU A 283 0.16 10.06 4.86
N MET A 284 0.06 9.49 3.65
CA MET A 284 0.53 8.13 3.37
C MET A 284 2.07 8.03 3.39
N VAL A 285 2.75 9.02 2.82
CA VAL A 285 4.23 9.10 2.83
C VAL A 285 4.77 9.23 4.24
N ASP A 286 4.14 10.06 5.07
CA ASP A 286 4.52 10.25 6.47
C ASP A 286 4.34 8.96 7.30
N ASP A 287 3.41 8.09 6.89
CA ASP A 287 3.20 6.75 7.47
C ASP A 287 4.13 5.67 6.86
N GLY A 288 4.98 6.04 5.91
CA GLY A 288 6.00 5.17 5.30
C GLY A 288 5.61 4.51 3.99
N LEU A 289 4.55 4.92 3.34
CA LEU A 289 4.09 4.37 2.06
C LEU A 289 4.73 5.08 0.86
N TYR A 290 4.86 4.36 -0.25
CA TYR A 290 5.17 4.96 -1.56
C TYR A 290 3.87 5.25 -2.30
N VAL A 291 3.82 6.39 -2.97
CA VAL A 291 2.60 6.91 -3.59
C VAL A 291 2.85 7.39 -5.02
N PRO A 292 1.80 7.46 -5.88
CA PRO A 292 1.95 7.91 -7.26
C PRO A 292 2.17 9.42 -7.43
N ASN A 293 1.76 10.24 -6.47
CA ASN A 293 1.87 11.70 -6.57
C ASN A 293 3.32 12.15 -6.28
N GLU A 294 3.97 12.77 -7.28
CA GLU A 294 5.36 13.22 -7.19
C GLU A 294 5.52 14.56 -6.45
N GLU A 295 4.43 15.26 -6.14
CA GLU A 295 4.45 16.55 -5.41
C GLU A 295 4.65 16.38 -3.89
N VAL A 296 4.76 15.13 -3.40
CA VAL A 296 4.98 14.79 -1.99
C VAL A 296 6.47 14.80 -1.64
N SER A 297 6.76 14.97 -0.35
CA SER A 297 8.13 14.96 0.18
C SER A 297 8.35 13.74 1.05
N TYR A 298 9.27 12.87 0.66
CA TYR A 298 9.64 11.70 1.46
C TYR A 298 10.58 12.09 2.62
N PRO A 299 10.43 11.44 3.79
CA PRO A 299 11.39 11.58 4.89
C PRO A 299 12.81 11.21 4.45
N ARG A 300 13.84 11.89 5.01
CA ARG A 300 15.25 11.67 4.63
C ARG A 300 15.75 10.26 4.92
N ASP A 301 15.17 9.60 5.92
CA ASP A 301 15.49 8.24 6.34
C ASP A 301 14.72 7.17 5.54
N LYS A 302 13.83 7.58 4.64
CA LYS A 302 13.10 6.68 3.75
C LYS A 302 13.95 6.39 2.50
N ARG A 303 14.20 5.11 2.21
CA ARG A 303 14.95 4.71 1.00
C ARG A 303 14.15 5.12 -0.25
N PRO A 304 14.72 5.85 -1.20
CA PRO A 304 14.04 6.20 -2.45
C PRO A 304 13.62 4.94 -3.23
N LEU A 305 12.41 4.92 -3.78
CA LEU A 305 11.90 3.75 -4.53
C LEU A 305 12.82 3.35 -5.70
N ARG A 306 13.44 4.32 -6.38
CA ARG A 306 14.39 4.07 -7.47
C ARG A 306 15.66 3.31 -7.05
N GLU A 307 15.98 3.28 -5.76
CA GLU A 307 17.13 2.58 -5.19
C GLU A 307 16.78 1.18 -4.67
N ILE A 308 15.51 0.81 -4.76
CA ILE A 308 15.02 -0.50 -4.32
C ILE A 308 14.96 -1.43 -5.53
N LYS A 309 15.73 -2.52 -5.48
CA LYS A 309 15.66 -3.57 -6.48
C LYS A 309 14.37 -4.35 -6.31
N ILE A 310 13.53 -4.37 -7.34
CA ILE A 310 12.23 -5.03 -7.30
C ILE A 310 12.33 -6.43 -7.89
N LEU A 311 11.78 -7.42 -7.19
CA LEU A 311 11.47 -8.75 -7.71
C LEU A 311 10.07 -8.71 -8.34
N PRO A 312 9.89 -9.22 -9.57
CA PRO A 312 8.57 -9.24 -10.21
C PRO A 312 7.55 -10.02 -9.40
N ALA A 313 6.33 -9.47 -9.31
CA ALA A 313 5.13 -10.11 -8.77
C ALA A 313 3.98 -9.62 -9.65
N GLU A 314 3.93 -10.15 -10.89
CA GLU A 314 2.97 -9.70 -11.89
C GLU A 314 1.54 -10.04 -11.48
N PRO A 315 0.56 -9.13 -11.72
CA PRO A 315 -0.83 -9.34 -11.32
C PRO A 315 -1.43 -10.64 -11.85
N GLU A 316 -1.09 -11.04 -13.09
CA GLU A 316 -1.52 -12.27 -13.71
C GLU A 316 -0.99 -13.52 -12.99
N GLU A 317 0.27 -13.49 -12.53
CA GLU A 317 0.85 -14.58 -11.73
C GLU A 317 0.24 -14.62 -10.32
N ILE A 318 -0.04 -13.46 -9.70
CA ILE A 318 -0.73 -13.42 -8.41
C ILE A 318 -2.13 -14.04 -8.56
N MET A 319 -2.88 -13.67 -9.60
CA MET A 319 -4.22 -14.20 -9.86
C MET A 319 -4.17 -15.72 -10.10
N LYS A 320 -3.25 -16.19 -10.94
CA LYS A 320 -3.12 -17.61 -11.28
C LYS A 320 -2.73 -18.47 -10.09
N ARG A 321 -1.88 -17.96 -9.20
CA ARG A 321 -1.24 -18.74 -8.13
C ARG A 321 -1.79 -18.46 -6.73
N GLY A 322 -2.65 -17.47 -6.56
CA GLY A 322 -3.13 -17.04 -5.24
C GLY A 322 -3.74 -18.18 -4.41
N GLU A 323 -4.61 -18.99 -5.01
CA GLU A 323 -5.22 -20.13 -4.33
C GLU A 323 -4.23 -21.28 -4.09
N GLU A 324 -3.32 -21.54 -5.03
CA GLU A 324 -2.20 -22.49 -4.84
C GLU A 324 -1.36 -22.07 -3.64
N ILE A 325 -0.99 -20.79 -3.55
CA ILE A 325 -0.19 -20.24 -2.45
C ILE A 325 -0.89 -20.44 -1.12
N LYS A 326 -2.18 -20.09 -1.02
CA LYS A 326 -2.98 -20.24 0.20
C LYS A 326 -3.07 -21.71 0.64
N THR A 327 -3.28 -22.62 -0.30
CA THR A 327 -3.39 -24.06 -0.04
C THR A 327 -2.06 -24.65 0.41
N LYS A 328 -1.00 -24.44 -0.38
CA LYS A 328 0.34 -24.96 -0.03
C LYS A 328 0.91 -24.33 1.24
N PHE A 329 0.56 -23.08 1.54
CA PHE A 329 0.94 -22.47 2.80
C PHE A 329 0.38 -23.29 3.99
N ARG A 330 -0.92 -23.61 3.96
CA ARG A 330 -1.54 -24.41 5.01
C ARG A 330 -0.87 -25.79 5.17
N GLU A 331 -0.58 -26.45 4.05
CA GLU A 331 0.10 -27.75 4.03
C GLU A 331 1.51 -27.68 4.64
N LEU A 332 2.29 -26.67 4.26
CA LEU A 332 3.70 -26.53 4.68
C LEU A 332 3.84 -26.08 6.15
N PHE A 333 2.95 -25.21 6.61
CA PHE A 333 3.06 -24.60 7.94
C PHE A 333 2.07 -25.19 8.98
N GLY A 334 1.19 -26.09 8.56
CA GLY A 334 0.27 -26.83 9.46
C GLY A 334 -0.85 -25.96 10.04
N VAL A 335 -1.41 -25.01 9.27
CA VAL A 335 -2.44 -24.04 9.72
C VAL A 335 -3.62 -23.97 8.77
#